data_76a970be317201e79e84fca66947a24a
#
_entry.id   76a970be317201e79e84fca66947a24a
#
_cell.length_a   1.000
_cell.length_b   1.000
_cell.length_c   1.000
_cell.angle_alpha   90.00
_cell.angle_beta   90.00
_cell.angle_gamma   90.00
#
_symmetry.space_group_name_H-M   'P 1'
#
loop_
_entity.id
_entity.type
_entity.pdbx_description
1 polymer ?
#
loop_
_entity_poly.entity_id
_entity_poly.type
_entity_poly.pdbx_seq_one_letter_code
_entity_poly.pdbx_strand_id
1 'polypeptide(L)'
;KQDRLDGYFTTHLTSEMSQYGKLSSPIYLENWYWFTHPDSVNKDPKKLRYGVVHGSYQANWFKTQNITSLLEVNSLEEIVNVLHHHRVDKVLLDLDDFNNAADHLGIDASAYPRSFYRYVPLGVFAANKLINSHPSFLEKFDETIPQCAPAPFYLSQGEQVQILNTLLEPIKALISQPIITDAAAQSNHIKLTNKALKLADDHWIKEVKTHQHDLAKNMLFTDASLYLKQWQRQFKGIITEIIVTDKQGKNVAISKITSDYWQGDENKFSLVYQQSLAYRFDSVEYDASTHHFQVQLSLPIKNAKGDHIGVINLGVDVEKALHSFNNNALN
;
A
#
# COMPACT_ATOMS: atom_id res chain seq x y z
N LYS A 1 23.49 -20.27 11.42
CA LYS A 1 24.80 -20.89 11.42
C LYS A 1 25.05 -21.84 12.60
N GLN A 2 24.40 -21.72 13.71
CA GLN A 2 24.31 -22.75 14.77
C GLN A 2 22.82 -22.79 15.11
N ASP A 3 22.20 -23.99 15.12
CA ASP A 3 20.78 -24.28 15.46
C ASP A 3 20.43 -23.89 16.92
N ARG A 4 20.79 -22.69 17.34
CA ARG A 4 20.60 -22.17 18.70
C ARG A 4 19.36 -21.31 18.87
N LEU A 5 18.79 -20.81 17.78
CA LEU A 5 17.60 -19.96 17.82
C LEU A 5 16.50 -20.58 16.97
N ASP A 6 15.29 -20.56 17.48
CA ASP A 6 14.11 -21.03 16.77
C ASP A 6 13.53 -19.93 15.83
N GLY A 7 13.99 -18.68 16.00
CA GLY A 7 13.60 -17.53 15.19
C GLY A 7 14.09 -16.21 15.76
N TYR A 8 13.74 -15.09 15.12
CA TYR A 8 14.01 -13.73 15.59
C TYR A 8 13.02 -12.72 14.99
N PHE A 9 12.88 -11.59 15.69
CA PHE A 9 11.91 -10.54 15.38
C PHE A 9 12.50 -9.43 14.50
N THR A 10 11.61 -8.64 13.91
CA THR A 10 11.89 -7.40 13.20
C THR A 10 12.94 -7.57 12.12
N THR A 11 12.71 -8.53 11.24
CA THR A 11 13.61 -8.80 10.12
C THR A 11 12.84 -8.89 8.81
N HIS A 12 13.52 -8.66 7.70
CA HIS A 12 13.02 -8.96 6.38
C HIS A 12 13.64 -10.25 5.85
N LEU A 13 12.96 -10.90 4.92
CA LEU A 13 13.45 -12.13 4.32
C LEU A 13 14.49 -11.82 3.23
N THR A 14 15.70 -12.34 3.39
CA THR A 14 16.71 -12.33 2.33
C THR A 14 16.73 -13.66 1.58
N SER A 15 17.26 -13.65 0.36
CA SER A 15 17.42 -14.90 -0.43
C SER A 15 18.27 -15.96 0.29
N GLU A 16 19.26 -15.54 1.08
CA GLU A 16 20.07 -16.46 1.88
C GLU A 16 19.26 -17.06 3.04
N MET A 17 18.37 -16.26 3.66
CA MET A 17 17.57 -16.72 4.81
C MET A 17 16.44 -17.66 4.40
N SER A 18 15.88 -17.50 3.20
CA SER A 18 14.72 -18.27 2.73
C SER A 18 14.96 -19.79 2.71
N GLN A 19 16.21 -20.24 2.63
CA GLN A 19 16.56 -21.66 2.73
C GLN A 19 16.51 -22.22 4.16
N TYR A 20 16.57 -21.34 5.18
CA TYR A 20 16.64 -21.75 6.60
C TYR A 20 15.33 -21.57 7.35
N GLY A 21 14.33 -20.93 6.76
CA GLY A 21 13.05 -20.68 7.42
C GLY A 21 12.11 -19.84 6.57
N LYS A 22 11.04 -19.37 7.22
CA LYS A 22 10.00 -18.53 6.63
C LYS A 22 9.79 -17.27 7.46
N LEU A 23 9.32 -16.20 6.81
CA LEU A 23 8.89 -14.97 7.46
C LEU A 23 7.38 -15.02 7.70
N SER A 24 6.93 -14.47 8.83
CA SER A 24 5.51 -14.19 9.09
C SER A 24 4.97 -13.09 8.18
N SER A 25 3.67 -12.86 8.24
CA SER A 25 3.10 -11.58 7.80
C SER A 25 3.77 -10.41 8.53
N PRO A 26 3.82 -9.22 7.91
CA PRO A 26 4.49 -8.08 8.51
C PRO A 26 3.89 -7.66 9.85
N ILE A 27 4.75 -7.40 10.84
CA ILE A 27 4.39 -6.77 12.12
C ILE A 27 4.81 -5.31 12.16
N TYR A 28 5.72 -4.91 11.30
CA TYR A 28 6.20 -3.55 11.12
C TYR A 28 6.54 -3.29 9.65
N LEU A 29 6.48 -2.03 9.23
CA LEU A 29 6.77 -1.60 7.87
C LEU A 29 7.74 -0.43 7.90
N GLU A 30 8.96 -0.61 7.36
CA GLU A 30 9.88 0.49 7.11
C GLU A 30 9.57 1.14 5.77
N ASN A 31 9.65 2.47 5.72
CA ASN A 31 9.48 3.28 4.53
C ASN A 31 10.83 3.81 4.09
N TRP A 32 11.50 3.14 3.16
CA TRP A 32 12.82 3.60 2.71
C TRP A 32 12.69 4.75 1.73
N TYR A 33 13.38 5.85 2.07
CA TYR A 33 13.49 7.05 1.26
C TYR A 33 14.95 7.38 0.96
N TRP A 34 15.17 7.87 -0.22
CA TRP A 34 16.38 8.61 -0.54
C TRP A 34 16.25 10.02 0.01
N PHE A 35 17.23 10.45 0.79
CA PHE A 35 17.42 11.83 1.21
C PHE A 35 18.64 12.40 0.51
N THR A 36 18.50 13.56 -0.13
CA THR A 36 19.54 14.17 -0.96
C THR A 36 19.93 15.51 -0.36
N HIS A 37 21.24 15.79 -0.28
CA HIS A 37 21.68 17.13 0.10
C HIS A 37 21.19 18.14 -0.93
N PRO A 38 20.68 19.33 -0.54
CA PRO A 38 20.09 20.31 -1.47
C PRO A 38 21.02 20.67 -2.63
N ASP A 39 22.31 20.87 -2.37
CA ASP A 39 23.32 21.21 -3.40
C ASP A 39 23.66 20.06 -4.35
N SER A 40 23.17 18.85 -4.07
CA SER A 40 23.47 17.65 -4.87
C SER A 40 22.30 17.19 -5.73
N VAL A 41 21.16 17.90 -5.72
CA VAL A 41 19.94 17.50 -6.45
C VAL A 41 20.20 17.31 -7.95
N ASN A 42 21.00 18.20 -8.56
CA ASN A 42 21.31 18.18 -9.99
C ASN A 42 22.67 17.52 -10.31
N LYS A 43 23.28 16.85 -9.33
CA LYS A 43 24.58 16.21 -9.53
C LYS A 43 24.44 14.94 -10.36
N ASP A 44 25.41 14.69 -11.23
CA ASP A 44 25.48 13.45 -12.02
C ASP A 44 25.38 12.23 -11.09
N PRO A 45 24.41 11.32 -11.30
CA PRO A 45 24.23 10.13 -10.46
C PRO A 45 25.47 9.28 -10.28
N LYS A 46 26.37 9.26 -11.28
CA LYS A 46 27.63 8.51 -11.23
C LYS A 46 28.67 9.13 -10.30
N LYS A 47 28.47 10.37 -9.88
CA LYS A 47 29.42 11.13 -9.03
C LYS A 47 28.89 11.35 -7.62
N LEU A 48 27.72 10.78 -7.30
CA LEU A 48 27.13 10.88 -5.97
C LEU A 48 27.96 10.10 -4.95
N ARG A 49 28.18 10.73 -3.81
CA ARG A 49 28.76 10.10 -2.61
C ARG A 49 27.60 9.62 -1.75
N TYR A 50 27.60 8.35 -1.42
CA TYR A 50 26.55 7.77 -0.60
C TYR A 50 27.02 7.57 0.84
N GLY A 51 26.08 7.65 1.78
CA GLY A 51 26.30 7.32 3.17
C GLY A 51 25.35 6.22 3.63
N VAL A 52 25.79 5.42 4.61
CA VAL A 52 25.00 4.34 5.19
C VAL A 52 25.42 4.05 6.62
N VAL A 53 24.47 3.58 7.43
CA VAL A 53 24.77 3.09 8.77
C VAL A 53 25.33 1.68 8.70
N HIS A 54 26.47 1.45 9.33
CA HIS A 54 27.16 0.15 9.35
C HIS A 54 26.25 -0.95 9.90
N GLY A 55 26.19 -2.09 9.19
CA GLY A 55 25.40 -3.25 9.61
C GLY A 55 23.90 -3.13 9.41
N SER A 56 23.39 -2.01 8.89
CA SER A 56 21.97 -1.82 8.58
C SER A 56 21.53 -2.66 7.37
N TYR A 57 20.22 -2.81 7.20
CA TYR A 57 19.64 -3.46 6.02
C TYR A 57 19.97 -2.67 4.74
N GLN A 58 20.02 -1.35 4.82
CA GLN A 58 20.41 -0.48 3.73
C GLN A 58 21.88 -0.73 3.32
N ALA A 59 22.78 -0.95 4.28
CA ALA A 59 24.19 -1.32 3.98
C ALA A 59 24.28 -2.63 3.19
N ASN A 60 23.49 -3.63 3.56
CA ASN A 60 23.42 -4.88 2.80
C ASN A 60 22.84 -4.66 1.39
N TRP A 61 21.81 -3.82 1.27
CA TRP A 61 21.25 -3.46 -0.03
C TRP A 61 22.30 -2.80 -0.92
N PHE A 62 23.07 -1.81 -0.43
CA PHE A 62 24.14 -1.18 -1.19
C PHE A 62 25.17 -2.21 -1.71
N LYS A 63 25.53 -3.19 -0.87
CA LYS A 63 26.42 -4.29 -1.26
C LYS A 63 25.84 -5.12 -2.42
N THR A 64 24.55 -5.42 -2.38
CA THR A 64 23.87 -6.19 -3.44
C THR A 64 23.79 -5.41 -4.76
N GLN A 65 23.80 -4.07 -4.70
CA GLN A 65 23.81 -3.18 -5.87
C GLN A 65 25.24 -2.89 -6.39
N ASN A 66 26.27 -3.47 -5.78
CA ASN A 66 27.69 -3.22 -6.12
C ASN A 66 28.09 -1.74 -6.02
N ILE A 67 27.44 -0.97 -5.14
CA ILE A 67 27.79 0.42 -4.88
C ILE A 67 28.91 0.44 -3.83
N THR A 68 30.11 0.84 -4.23
CA THR A 68 31.32 0.78 -3.39
C THR A 68 31.74 2.12 -2.81
N SER A 69 31.26 3.24 -3.36
CA SER A 69 31.60 4.58 -2.86
C SER A 69 30.70 4.95 -1.68
N LEU A 70 30.89 4.29 -0.54
CA LEU A 70 30.09 4.46 0.66
C LEU A 70 30.91 5.04 1.81
N LEU A 71 30.35 6.04 2.49
CA LEU A 71 30.77 6.43 3.83
C LEU A 71 29.93 5.63 4.83
N GLU A 72 30.54 4.70 5.56
CA GLU A 72 29.87 3.96 6.62
C GLU A 72 30.07 4.72 7.95
N VAL A 73 28.97 4.90 8.69
CA VAL A 73 28.94 5.51 10.04
C VAL A 73 28.25 4.55 11.03
N ASN A 74 28.28 4.87 12.34
CA ASN A 74 27.83 3.92 13.37
C ASN A 74 26.44 4.21 13.92
N SER A 75 25.83 5.38 13.64
CA SER A 75 24.51 5.73 14.15
C SER A 75 23.66 6.52 13.14
N LEU A 76 22.35 6.62 13.45
CA LEU A 76 21.40 7.41 12.67
C LEU A 76 21.73 8.90 12.76
N GLU A 77 22.14 9.41 13.91
CA GLU A 77 22.55 10.81 14.08
C GLU A 77 23.81 11.11 13.27
N GLU A 78 24.79 10.20 13.24
CA GLU A 78 25.99 10.38 12.43
C GLU A 78 25.68 10.45 10.93
N ILE A 79 24.76 9.61 10.41
CA ILE A 79 24.45 9.63 8.98
C ILE A 79 23.72 10.91 8.58
N VAL A 80 22.80 11.40 9.42
CA VAL A 80 22.14 12.69 9.20
C VAL A 80 23.16 13.85 9.29
N ASN A 81 24.06 13.81 10.25
CA ASN A 81 25.08 14.83 10.43
C ASN A 81 26.09 14.88 9.24
N VAL A 82 26.54 13.75 8.71
CA VAL A 82 27.44 13.74 7.54
C VAL A 82 26.73 14.19 6.25
N LEU A 83 25.41 13.94 6.12
CA LEU A 83 24.60 14.50 5.05
C LEU A 83 24.46 16.01 5.23
N HIS A 84 24.14 16.50 6.43
CA HIS A 84 24.00 17.93 6.76
C HIS A 84 25.29 18.73 6.45
N HIS A 85 26.46 18.19 6.79
CA HIS A 85 27.75 18.81 6.50
C HIS A 85 28.28 18.52 5.08
N HIS A 86 27.43 18.02 4.19
CA HIS A 86 27.73 17.72 2.78
C HIS A 86 28.98 16.83 2.59
N ARG A 87 29.22 15.92 3.54
CA ARG A 87 30.26 14.89 3.38
C ARG A 87 29.82 13.77 2.46
N VAL A 88 28.52 13.52 2.42
CA VAL A 88 27.83 12.66 1.44
C VAL A 88 26.76 13.46 0.71
N ASP A 89 26.38 12.99 -0.45
CA ASP A 89 25.40 13.65 -1.32
C ASP A 89 24.00 13.06 -1.12
N LYS A 90 23.96 11.76 -0.76
CA LYS A 90 22.69 11.02 -0.69
C LYS A 90 22.77 9.88 0.32
N VAL A 91 21.68 9.66 1.07
CA VAL A 91 21.54 8.54 2.01
C VAL A 91 20.22 7.82 1.77
N LEU A 92 20.17 6.51 2.08
CA LEU A 92 18.96 5.70 2.05
C LEU A 92 18.63 5.31 3.48
N LEU A 93 17.48 5.78 4.00
CA LEU A 93 17.03 5.53 5.36
C LEU A 93 15.53 5.32 5.40
N ASP A 94 15.05 4.74 6.50
CA ASP A 94 13.65 4.82 6.87
C ASP A 94 13.24 6.28 7.13
N LEU A 95 12.00 6.63 6.77
CA LEU A 95 11.50 8.00 6.88
C LEU A 95 11.47 8.49 8.32
N ASP A 96 10.97 7.66 9.23
CA ASP A 96 10.83 8.02 10.64
C ASP A 96 12.20 8.08 11.32
N ASP A 97 13.11 7.17 10.99
CA ASP A 97 14.48 7.18 11.48
C ASP A 97 15.22 8.47 11.09
N PHE A 98 15.07 8.90 9.82
CA PHE A 98 15.67 10.17 9.38
C PHE A 98 15.09 11.37 10.12
N ASN A 99 13.74 11.44 10.21
CA ASN A 99 13.06 12.55 10.88
C ASN A 99 13.43 12.63 12.36
N ASN A 100 13.43 11.49 13.07
CA ASN A 100 13.78 11.44 14.50
C ASN A 100 15.24 11.84 14.73
N ALA A 101 16.17 11.34 13.94
CA ALA A 101 17.58 11.70 14.06
C ALA A 101 17.84 13.18 13.74
N ALA A 102 17.16 13.73 12.73
CA ALA A 102 17.23 15.16 12.39
C ALA A 102 16.69 16.03 13.54
N ASP A 103 15.57 15.63 14.12
CA ASP A 103 14.94 16.34 15.25
C ASP A 103 15.85 16.36 16.47
N HIS A 104 16.46 15.21 16.84
CA HIS A 104 17.45 15.14 17.93
C HIS A 104 18.66 16.04 17.69
N LEU A 105 19.04 16.29 16.45
CA LEU A 105 20.15 17.16 16.07
C LEU A 105 19.74 18.63 15.89
N GLY A 106 18.44 18.95 15.97
CA GLY A 106 17.93 20.29 15.68
C GLY A 106 18.04 20.67 14.19
N ILE A 107 18.04 19.69 13.30
CA ILE A 107 18.14 19.85 11.85
C ILE A 107 16.74 19.78 11.25
N ASP A 108 16.40 20.76 10.38
CA ASP A 108 15.13 20.72 9.65
C ASP A 108 15.14 19.64 8.57
N ALA A 109 14.46 18.52 8.84
CA ALA A 109 14.34 17.40 7.89
C ALA A 109 13.66 17.80 6.57
N SER A 110 12.79 18.82 6.56
CA SER A 110 12.09 19.27 5.36
C SER A 110 13.00 19.97 4.35
N ALA A 111 14.18 20.41 4.75
CA ALA A 111 15.19 21.01 3.88
C ALA A 111 15.84 19.99 2.93
N TYR A 112 15.67 18.68 3.18
CA TYR A 112 16.28 17.63 2.37
C TYR A 112 15.28 17.08 1.35
N PRO A 113 15.49 17.29 0.05
CA PRO A 113 14.70 16.64 -1.00
C PRO A 113 14.72 15.13 -0.81
N ARG A 114 13.52 14.55 -0.79
CA ARG A 114 13.36 13.12 -0.56
C ARG A 114 12.55 12.47 -1.67
N SER A 115 12.87 11.22 -1.99
CA SER A 115 12.12 10.40 -2.93
C SER A 115 11.91 9.01 -2.36
N PHE A 116 10.66 8.54 -2.41
CA PHE A 116 10.30 7.20 -1.99
C PHE A 116 11.11 6.17 -2.77
N TYR A 117 11.61 5.15 -2.07
CA TYR A 117 12.30 4.04 -2.68
C TYR A 117 11.47 2.76 -2.63
N ARG A 118 11.12 2.28 -1.45
CA ARG A 118 10.27 1.10 -1.26
C ARG A 118 9.79 0.94 0.18
N TYR A 119 8.77 0.11 0.36
CA TYR A 119 8.45 -0.46 1.68
C TYR A 119 9.29 -1.70 1.94
N VAL A 120 9.65 -1.91 3.22
CA VAL A 120 10.33 -3.12 3.67
C VAL A 120 9.51 -3.76 4.79
N PRO A 121 8.82 -4.89 4.52
CA PRO A 121 8.06 -5.59 5.53
C PRO A 121 9.00 -6.28 6.50
N LEU A 122 8.82 -6.02 7.79
CA LEU A 122 9.54 -6.66 8.88
C LEU A 122 8.59 -7.59 9.64
N GLY A 123 9.00 -8.83 9.80
CA GLY A 123 8.23 -9.86 10.47
C GLY A 123 9.05 -10.67 11.47
N VAL A 124 8.48 -11.78 11.88
CA VAL A 124 9.15 -12.82 12.66
C VAL A 124 9.69 -13.88 11.72
N PHE A 125 10.99 -14.08 11.73
CA PHE A 125 11.60 -15.20 11.02
C PHE A 125 11.51 -16.45 11.89
N ALA A 126 10.85 -17.49 11.40
CA ALA A 126 10.76 -18.81 12.02
C ALA A 126 11.70 -19.78 11.30
N ALA A 127 12.64 -20.36 12.02
CA ALA A 127 13.56 -21.35 11.48
C ALA A 127 12.82 -22.66 11.07
N ASN A 128 13.33 -23.37 10.08
CA ASN A 128 12.75 -24.65 9.63
C ASN A 128 12.56 -25.64 10.77
N LYS A 129 13.46 -25.63 11.76
CA LYS A 129 13.35 -26.46 12.97
C LYS A 129 12.06 -26.19 13.74
N LEU A 130 11.72 -24.90 13.96
CA LEU A 130 10.48 -24.49 14.63
C LEU A 130 9.26 -24.88 13.77
N ILE A 131 9.30 -24.60 12.47
CA ILE A 131 8.19 -24.89 11.54
C ILE A 131 7.94 -26.41 11.48
N ASN A 132 8.98 -27.23 11.44
CA ASN A 132 8.85 -28.69 11.39
C ASN A 132 8.28 -29.27 12.68
N SER A 133 8.65 -28.69 13.86
CA SER A 133 8.11 -29.13 15.15
C SER A 133 6.73 -28.57 15.46
N HIS A 134 6.38 -27.42 14.87
CA HIS A 134 5.10 -26.72 15.05
C HIS A 134 4.57 -26.22 13.69
N PRO A 135 4.04 -27.09 12.83
CA PRO A 135 3.67 -26.74 11.45
C PRO A 135 2.67 -25.58 11.31
N SER A 136 1.77 -25.40 12.30
CA SER A 136 0.78 -24.31 12.31
C SER A 136 1.28 -23.04 13.03
N PHE A 137 2.56 -22.93 13.37
CA PHE A 137 3.06 -21.78 14.15
C PHE A 137 2.85 -20.47 13.42
N LEU A 138 3.35 -20.36 12.16
CA LEU A 138 3.24 -19.11 11.41
C LEU A 138 1.79 -18.77 11.04
N GLU A 139 0.98 -19.76 10.66
CA GLU A 139 -0.44 -19.57 10.38
C GLU A 139 -1.17 -18.95 11.58
N LYS A 140 -1.04 -19.55 12.75
CA LYS A 140 -1.63 -19.01 13.99
C LYS A 140 -1.06 -17.67 14.40
N PHE A 141 0.23 -17.46 14.18
CA PHE A 141 0.88 -16.18 14.47
C PHE A 141 0.28 -15.09 13.57
N ASP A 142 0.18 -15.34 12.27
CA ASP A 142 -0.36 -14.40 11.29
C ASP A 142 -1.85 -14.09 11.57
N GLU A 143 -2.65 -15.08 11.98
CA GLU A 143 -4.04 -14.89 12.41
C GLU A 143 -4.18 -13.98 13.66
N THR A 144 -3.15 -13.96 14.53
CA THR A 144 -3.17 -13.12 15.75
C THR A 144 -2.63 -11.71 15.55
N ILE A 145 -1.86 -11.46 14.49
CA ILE A 145 -1.30 -10.13 14.21
C ILE A 145 -2.36 -9.03 14.22
N PRO A 146 -3.52 -9.16 13.54
CA PRO A 146 -4.54 -8.11 13.52
C PRO A 146 -5.15 -7.81 14.90
N GLN A 147 -5.05 -8.75 15.85
CA GLN A 147 -5.59 -8.60 17.20
C GLN A 147 -4.59 -7.95 18.16
N CYS A 148 -3.30 -8.09 17.91
CA CYS A 148 -2.22 -7.70 18.81
C CYS A 148 -1.26 -6.66 18.20
N ALA A 149 -1.33 -6.43 16.88
CA ALA A 149 -0.46 -5.49 16.21
C ALA A 149 -0.68 -4.05 16.74
N PRO A 150 0.38 -3.27 16.85
CA PRO A 150 0.23 -1.82 16.98
C PRO A 150 -0.59 -1.28 15.78
N ALA A 151 -0.94 -0.01 15.82
CA ALA A 151 -1.80 0.63 14.83
C ALA A 151 -1.54 0.17 13.37
N PRO A 152 -2.59 0.04 12.54
CA PRO A 152 -2.44 -0.28 11.12
C PRO A 152 -1.45 0.67 10.44
N PHE A 153 -0.77 0.20 9.40
CA PHE A 153 0.10 1.05 8.60
C PHE A 153 -0.74 2.03 7.78
N TYR A 154 -0.48 3.31 7.92
CA TYR A 154 -1.15 4.35 7.12
C TYR A 154 -0.14 5.10 6.26
N LEU A 155 -0.61 5.56 5.11
CA LEU A 155 0.16 6.49 4.30
C LEU A 155 0.42 7.77 5.09
N SER A 156 1.65 8.26 5.06
CA SER A 156 1.97 9.61 5.52
C SER A 156 1.19 10.67 4.72
N GLN A 157 1.00 11.85 5.28
CA GLN A 157 0.31 12.93 4.56
C GLN A 157 0.99 13.26 3.22
N GLY A 158 2.32 13.21 3.16
CA GLY A 158 3.07 13.43 1.93
C GLY A 158 2.79 12.39 0.85
N GLU A 159 2.73 11.11 1.22
CA GLU A 159 2.39 10.01 0.30
C GLU A 159 0.95 10.12 -0.22
N GLN A 160 -0.01 10.45 0.68
CA GLN A 160 -1.39 10.70 0.26
C GLN A 160 -1.48 11.81 -0.77
N VAL A 161 -0.80 12.94 -0.54
CA VAL A 161 -0.77 14.08 -1.49
C VAL A 161 -0.17 13.66 -2.83
N GLN A 162 0.93 12.90 -2.83
CA GLN A 162 1.55 12.40 -4.06
C GLN A 162 0.59 11.51 -4.87
N ILE A 163 -0.08 10.56 -4.21
CA ILE A 163 -1.05 9.67 -4.87
C ILE A 163 -2.24 10.48 -5.40
N LEU A 164 -2.78 11.41 -4.62
CA LEU A 164 -3.90 12.25 -5.03
C LEU A 164 -3.55 13.15 -6.22
N ASN A 165 -2.35 13.73 -6.27
CA ASN A 165 -1.90 14.54 -7.41
C ASN A 165 -1.94 13.77 -8.73
N THR A 166 -1.76 12.45 -8.68
CA THR A 166 -1.80 11.58 -9.87
C THR A 166 -3.20 11.06 -10.17
N LEU A 167 -3.97 10.68 -9.14
CA LEU A 167 -5.18 9.89 -9.32
C LEU A 167 -6.49 10.68 -9.14
N LEU A 168 -6.50 11.77 -8.37
CA LEU A 168 -7.75 12.42 -7.95
C LEU A 168 -8.58 12.94 -9.13
N GLU A 169 -7.99 13.70 -10.02
CA GLU A 169 -8.73 14.26 -11.18
C GLU A 169 -9.16 13.18 -12.19
N PRO A 170 -8.31 12.20 -12.55
CA PRO A 170 -8.78 11.04 -13.32
C PRO A 170 -9.94 10.28 -12.69
N ILE A 171 -9.93 10.07 -11.35
CA ILE A 171 -11.02 9.39 -10.65
C ILE A 171 -12.30 10.24 -10.66
N LYS A 172 -12.21 11.54 -10.41
CA LYS A 172 -13.36 12.46 -10.53
C LYS A 172 -13.98 12.44 -11.93
N ALA A 173 -13.15 12.41 -12.96
CA ALA A 173 -13.62 12.29 -14.35
C ALA A 173 -14.32 10.93 -14.57
N LEU A 174 -13.80 9.83 -14.01
CA LEU A 174 -14.41 8.51 -14.09
C LEU A 174 -15.79 8.47 -13.43
N ILE A 175 -15.91 8.92 -12.17
CA ILE A 175 -17.18 8.86 -11.42
C ILE A 175 -18.26 9.81 -11.97
N SER A 176 -17.87 10.76 -12.81
CA SER A 176 -18.80 11.67 -13.50
C SER A 176 -19.36 11.08 -14.81
N GLN A 177 -18.87 9.93 -15.26
CA GLN A 177 -19.34 9.31 -16.50
C GLN A 177 -20.77 8.77 -16.33
N PRO A 178 -21.68 9.03 -17.30
CA PRO A 178 -23.06 8.53 -17.24
C PRO A 178 -23.13 7.03 -17.01
N ILE A 179 -22.26 6.24 -17.63
CA ILE A 179 -22.24 4.77 -17.47
C ILE A 179 -22.02 4.33 -16.02
N ILE A 180 -21.33 5.13 -15.21
CA ILE A 180 -21.08 4.85 -13.78
C ILE A 180 -22.24 5.41 -12.93
N THR A 181 -22.64 6.66 -13.16
CA THR A 181 -23.71 7.30 -12.39
C THR A 181 -25.05 6.63 -12.62
N ASP A 182 -25.36 6.22 -13.85
CA ASP A 182 -26.63 5.55 -14.20
C ASP A 182 -26.67 4.14 -13.60
N ALA A 183 -25.56 3.40 -13.65
CA ALA A 183 -25.48 2.08 -13.04
C ALA A 183 -25.76 2.14 -11.51
N ALA A 184 -25.11 3.09 -10.80
CA ALA A 184 -25.35 3.31 -9.38
C ALA A 184 -26.81 3.78 -9.11
N ALA A 185 -27.33 4.68 -9.92
CA ALA A 185 -28.70 5.19 -9.80
C ALA A 185 -29.73 4.06 -10.03
N GLN A 186 -29.57 3.23 -11.04
CA GLN A 186 -30.46 2.09 -11.33
C GLN A 186 -30.46 1.09 -10.17
N SER A 187 -29.29 0.75 -9.63
CA SER A 187 -29.21 -0.15 -8.45
C SER A 187 -29.95 0.42 -7.24
N ASN A 188 -29.94 1.74 -7.05
CA ASN A 188 -30.62 2.40 -5.95
C ASN A 188 -32.16 2.29 -5.99
N HIS A 189 -32.77 1.93 -7.13
CA HIS A 189 -34.19 1.63 -7.20
C HIS A 189 -34.58 0.28 -6.57
N ILE A 190 -33.57 -0.62 -6.43
CA ILE A 190 -33.76 -1.96 -5.86
C ILE A 190 -33.26 -1.94 -4.41
N LYS A 191 -34.18 -1.60 -3.47
CA LYS A 191 -33.84 -1.63 -2.04
C LYS A 191 -33.95 -3.06 -1.52
N LEU A 192 -32.87 -3.57 -0.96
CA LEU A 192 -32.83 -4.84 -0.25
C LEU A 192 -32.95 -4.61 1.25
N THR A 193 -33.63 -5.52 1.95
CA THR A 193 -33.59 -5.56 3.42
C THR A 193 -32.19 -6.04 3.88
N ASN A 194 -31.80 -5.73 5.13
CA ASN A 194 -30.52 -6.19 5.68
C ASN A 194 -30.37 -7.71 5.60
N LYS A 195 -31.46 -8.45 5.81
CA LYS A 195 -31.47 -9.91 5.68
C LYS A 195 -31.20 -10.36 4.24
N ALA A 196 -31.79 -9.69 3.25
CA ALA A 196 -31.59 -10.00 1.85
C ALA A 196 -30.15 -9.62 1.36
N LEU A 197 -29.62 -8.49 1.86
CA LEU A 197 -28.22 -8.09 1.61
C LEU A 197 -27.27 -9.17 2.10
N LYS A 198 -27.42 -9.58 3.36
CA LYS A 198 -26.55 -10.60 3.95
C LYS A 198 -26.66 -11.94 3.22
N LEU A 199 -27.84 -12.36 2.82
CA LEU A 199 -28.02 -13.59 2.05
C LEU A 199 -27.35 -13.52 0.67
N ALA A 200 -27.42 -12.37 -0.01
CA ALA A 200 -26.75 -12.16 -1.30
C ALA A 200 -25.22 -12.18 -1.14
N ASP A 201 -24.73 -11.57 -0.07
CA ASP A 201 -23.32 -11.54 0.30
C ASP A 201 -22.79 -12.94 0.65
N ASP A 202 -23.47 -13.68 1.55
CA ASP A 202 -23.13 -15.05 1.90
C ASP A 202 -23.07 -15.96 0.65
N HIS A 203 -23.99 -15.75 -0.31
CA HIS A 203 -24.02 -16.50 -1.57
C HIS A 203 -22.80 -16.16 -2.43
N TRP A 204 -22.47 -14.89 -2.60
CA TRP A 204 -21.29 -14.43 -3.33
C TRP A 204 -20.00 -14.99 -2.72
N ILE A 205 -19.83 -14.84 -1.40
CA ILE A 205 -18.66 -15.36 -0.67
C ILE A 205 -18.50 -16.87 -0.89
N LYS A 206 -19.63 -17.61 -0.85
CA LYS A 206 -19.62 -19.04 -1.11
C LYS A 206 -19.16 -19.36 -2.53
N GLU A 207 -19.70 -18.68 -3.55
CA GLU A 207 -19.28 -18.86 -4.94
C GLU A 207 -17.79 -18.56 -5.14
N VAL A 208 -17.29 -17.49 -4.53
CA VAL A 208 -15.85 -17.12 -4.60
C VAL A 208 -14.99 -18.22 -3.99
N LYS A 209 -15.37 -18.72 -2.79
CA LYS A 209 -14.64 -19.81 -2.10
C LYS A 209 -14.66 -21.13 -2.86
N THR A 210 -15.74 -21.42 -3.59
CA THR A 210 -15.90 -22.67 -4.36
C THR A 210 -15.48 -22.54 -5.81
N HIS A 211 -14.94 -21.39 -6.22
CA HIS A 211 -14.52 -21.09 -7.61
C HIS A 211 -15.61 -21.21 -8.68
N GLN A 212 -16.88 -21.11 -8.28
CA GLN A 212 -18.04 -21.16 -9.20
C GLN A 212 -18.25 -19.82 -9.91
N HIS A 213 -18.19 -18.70 -9.19
CA HIS A 213 -18.17 -17.32 -9.69
C HIS A 213 -19.29 -16.89 -10.65
N ASP A 214 -20.47 -17.52 -10.66
CA ASP A 214 -21.50 -17.22 -11.65
C ASP A 214 -22.07 -15.81 -11.50
N LEU A 215 -22.39 -15.39 -10.26
CA LEU A 215 -22.86 -14.03 -9.96
C LEU A 215 -21.78 -13.00 -10.28
N ALA A 216 -20.55 -13.25 -9.84
CA ALA A 216 -19.43 -12.34 -10.04
C ALA A 216 -19.07 -12.20 -11.52
N LYS A 217 -19.11 -13.30 -12.30
CA LYS A 217 -18.91 -13.25 -13.75
C LYS A 217 -19.99 -12.40 -14.45
N ASN A 218 -21.27 -12.59 -14.09
CA ASN A 218 -22.34 -11.77 -14.66
C ASN A 218 -22.09 -10.28 -14.43
N MET A 219 -21.66 -9.90 -13.22
CA MET A 219 -21.31 -8.50 -12.90
C MET A 219 -20.07 -8.01 -13.68
N LEU A 220 -19.04 -8.85 -13.85
CA LEU A 220 -17.83 -8.50 -14.58
C LEU A 220 -18.05 -8.19 -16.06
N PHE A 221 -19.14 -8.66 -16.65
CA PHE A 221 -19.48 -8.46 -18.05
C PHE A 221 -20.54 -7.39 -18.28
N THR A 222 -20.97 -6.66 -17.22
CA THR A 222 -21.79 -5.45 -17.41
C THR A 222 -21.00 -4.36 -18.12
N ASP A 223 -21.70 -3.48 -18.86
CA ASP A 223 -21.07 -2.36 -19.57
C ASP A 223 -20.23 -1.49 -18.62
N ALA A 224 -20.76 -1.20 -17.44
CA ALA A 224 -20.04 -0.43 -16.41
C ALA A 224 -18.74 -1.14 -15.96
N SER A 225 -18.79 -2.44 -15.70
CA SER A 225 -17.60 -3.23 -15.32
C SER A 225 -16.56 -3.31 -16.43
N LEU A 226 -16.99 -3.49 -17.67
CA LEU A 226 -16.10 -3.48 -18.83
C LEU A 226 -15.44 -2.11 -19.02
N TYR A 227 -16.20 -1.03 -18.80
CA TYR A 227 -15.67 0.33 -18.83
C TYR A 227 -14.62 0.56 -17.73
N LEU A 228 -14.89 0.11 -16.48
CA LEU A 228 -13.92 0.16 -15.39
C LEU A 228 -12.62 -0.56 -15.73
N LYS A 229 -12.70 -1.76 -16.32
CA LYS A 229 -11.52 -2.54 -16.75
C LYS A 229 -10.70 -1.81 -17.81
N GLN A 230 -11.36 -1.20 -18.79
CA GLN A 230 -10.69 -0.43 -19.84
C GLN A 230 -9.99 0.79 -19.25
N TRP A 231 -10.65 1.51 -18.35
CA TRP A 231 -10.10 2.67 -17.68
C TRP A 231 -8.91 2.29 -16.79
N GLN A 232 -9.01 1.23 -15.99
CA GLN A 232 -7.94 0.73 -15.12
C GLN A 232 -6.64 0.43 -15.88
N ARG A 233 -6.72 -0.12 -17.08
CA ARG A 233 -5.54 -0.47 -17.90
C ARG A 233 -4.64 0.73 -18.21
N GLN A 234 -5.17 1.94 -18.22
CA GLN A 234 -4.41 3.16 -18.50
C GLN A 234 -3.37 3.45 -17.41
N PHE A 235 -3.56 2.93 -16.20
CA PHE A 235 -2.69 3.18 -15.04
C PHE A 235 -1.57 2.14 -14.87
N LYS A 236 -1.33 1.26 -15.82
CA LYS A 236 -0.18 0.35 -15.87
C LYS A 236 0.05 -0.43 -14.56
N GLY A 237 -1.03 -0.82 -13.88
CA GLY A 237 -0.99 -1.61 -12.64
C GLY A 237 -0.84 -0.78 -11.35
N ILE A 238 -0.89 0.56 -11.41
CA ILE A 238 -1.03 1.40 -10.23
C ILE A 238 -2.38 1.13 -9.56
N ILE A 239 -3.46 1.02 -10.36
CA ILE A 239 -4.79 0.65 -9.88
C ILE A 239 -4.95 -0.85 -10.03
N THR A 240 -5.15 -1.55 -8.91
CA THR A 240 -5.20 -3.01 -8.83
C THR A 240 -6.62 -3.56 -8.95
N GLU A 241 -7.60 -2.79 -8.49
CA GLU A 241 -9.03 -3.09 -8.58
C GLU A 241 -9.89 -1.84 -8.51
N ILE A 242 -11.12 -1.92 -8.97
CA ILE A 242 -12.11 -0.85 -8.84
C ILE A 242 -13.46 -1.50 -8.51
N ILE A 243 -14.12 -0.95 -7.49
CA ILE A 243 -15.44 -1.35 -7.03
C ILE A 243 -16.34 -0.11 -7.02
N VAL A 244 -17.45 -0.19 -7.70
CA VAL A 244 -18.53 0.82 -7.64
C VAL A 244 -19.69 0.23 -6.86
N THR A 245 -20.16 0.96 -5.84
CA THR A 245 -21.29 0.55 -5.01
C THR A 245 -22.45 1.53 -5.12
N ASP A 246 -23.63 1.08 -4.75
CA ASP A 246 -24.80 1.93 -4.58
C ASP A 246 -24.91 2.51 -3.14
N LYS A 247 -26.04 3.12 -2.80
CA LYS A 247 -26.33 3.71 -1.48
C LYS A 247 -26.35 2.70 -0.33
N GLN A 248 -26.60 1.44 -0.62
CA GLN A 248 -26.61 0.36 0.36
C GLN A 248 -25.26 -0.33 0.48
N GLY A 249 -24.27 0.06 -0.33
CA GLY A 249 -22.97 -0.59 -0.38
C GLY A 249 -22.95 -1.88 -1.20
N LYS A 250 -24.00 -2.15 -2.00
CA LYS A 250 -24.00 -3.31 -2.91
C LYS A 250 -23.07 -3.04 -4.10
N ASN A 251 -22.30 -4.02 -4.49
CA ASN A 251 -21.52 -3.94 -5.73
C ASN A 251 -22.44 -3.73 -6.93
N VAL A 252 -22.12 -2.75 -7.76
CA VAL A 252 -22.82 -2.39 -9.00
C VAL A 252 -21.97 -2.68 -10.22
N ALA A 253 -20.70 -2.36 -10.14
CA ALA A 253 -19.70 -2.65 -11.16
C ALA A 253 -18.34 -2.94 -10.49
N ILE A 254 -17.60 -3.88 -11.05
CA ILE A 254 -16.30 -4.32 -10.53
C ILE A 254 -15.31 -4.54 -11.66
N SER A 255 -14.05 -4.16 -11.47
CA SER A 255 -13.00 -4.46 -12.46
C SER A 255 -12.36 -5.85 -12.27
N LYS A 256 -12.49 -6.40 -11.06
CA LYS A 256 -11.98 -7.72 -10.63
C LYS A 256 -13.02 -8.35 -9.69
N ILE A 257 -13.04 -9.67 -9.56
CA ILE A 257 -13.90 -10.36 -8.59
C ILE A 257 -13.47 -9.96 -7.18
N THR A 258 -14.43 -9.49 -6.38
CA THR A 258 -14.27 -9.11 -4.98
C THR A 258 -14.49 -10.30 -4.05
N SER A 259 -13.97 -10.25 -2.82
CA SER A 259 -14.20 -11.25 -1.77
C SER A 259 -15.68 -11.40 -1.43
N ASP A 260 -16.42 -10.28 -1.47
CA ASP A 260 -17.80 -10.12 -1.04
C ASP A 260 -18.61 -9.25 -2.01
N TYR A 261 -19.93 -9.30 -1.87
CA TYR A 261 -20.87 -8.50 -2.65
C TYR A 261 -21.25 -7.19 -1.96
N TRP A 262 -21.28 -7.19 -0.63
CA TRP A 262 -21.76 -6.07 0.16
C TRP A 262 -20.64 -5.39 0.93
N GLN A 263 -20.30 -4.19 0.50
CA GLN A 263 -19.26 -3.35 1.09
C GLN A 263 -19.81 -2.39 2.17
N GLY A 264 -21.12 -2.45 2.46
CA GLY A 264 -21.81 -1.46 3.29
C GLY A 264 -21.45 -1.51 4.78
N ASP A 265 -20.93 -2.62 5.27
CA ASP A 265 -20.44 -2.82 6.63
C ASP A 265 -18.94 -2.45 6.77
N GLU A 266 -18.25 -2.17 5.68
CA GLU A 266 -16.85 -1.83 5.71
C GLU A 266 -16.60 -0.32 5.86
N ASN A 267 -15.52 0.03 6.54
CA ASN A 267 -15.13 1.42 6.77
C ASN A 267 -14.87 2.20 5.48
N LYS A 268 -14.34 1.55 4.44
CA LYS A 268 -14.07 2.16 3.13
C LYS A 268 -15.37 2.70 2.47
N PHE A 269 -16.50 2.10 2.74
CA PHE A 269 -17.81 2.60 2.30
C PHE A 269 -18.45 3.51 3.33
N SER A 270 -18.65 3.02 4.57
CA SER A 270 -19.50 3.66 5.58
C SER A 270 -19.00 5.06 5.96
N LEU A 271 -17.69 5.25 6.11
CA LEU A 271 -17.12 6.55 6.49
C LEU A 271 -17.19 7.57 5.34
N VAL A 272 -17.01 7.16 4.10
CA VAL A 272 -17.13 8.06 2.94
C VAL A 272 -18.59 8.43 2.70
N TYR A 273 -19.48 7.45 2.71
CA TYR A 273 -20.89 7.68 2.41
C TYR A 273 -21.62 8.44 3.52
N GLN A 274 -21.44 8.04 4.78
CA GLN A 274 -22.17 8.61 5.93
C GLN A 274 -21.57 9.95 6.38
N GLN A 275 -20.24 10.09 6.40
CA GLN A 275 -19.56 11.32 6.85
C GLN A 275 -19.34 12.32 5.73
N SER A 276 -19.75 12.01 4.50
CA SER A 276 -19.60 12.89 3.33
C SER A 276 -18.16 13.34 3.07
N LEU A 277 -17.19 12.48 3.33
CA LEU A 277 -15.79 12.78 3.06
C LEU A 277 -15.55 12.95 1.57
N ALA A 278 -14.67 13.88 1.20
CA ALA A 278 -14.28 14.08 -0.21
C ALA A 278 -13.51 12.88 -0.76
N TYR A 279 -12.71 12.26 0.07
CA TYR A 279 -11.97 11.00 -0.17
C TYR A 279 -11.53 10.40 1.16
N ARG A 280 -11.09 9.14 1.12
CA ARG A 280 -10.49 8.45 2.25
C ARG A 280 -9.47 7.43 1.74
N PHE A 281 -8.33 7.37 2.43
CA PHE A 281 -7.41 6.24 2.39
C PHE A 281 -7.65 5.34 3.61
N ASP A 282 -7.67 4.04 3.40
CA ASP A 282 -7.59 3.06 4.49
C ASP A 282 -6.12 2.76 4.85
N SER A 283 -5.91 1.77 5.72
CA SER A 283 -4.57 1.27 6.04
C SER A 283 -3.89 0.67 4.81
N VAL A 284 -2.57 0.71 4.82
CA VAL A 284 -1.74 -0.02 3.84
C VAL A 284 -1.76 -1.49 4.21
N GLU A 285 -2.15 -2.34 3.28
CA GLU A 285 -2.19 -3.78 3.43
C GLU A 285 -1.11 -4.45 2.58
N TYR A 286 -0.49 -5.47 3.13
CA TYR A 286 0.47 -6.29 2.41
C TYR A 286 -0.23 -7.52 1.84
N ASP A 287 -0.29 -7.62 0.52
CA ASP A 287 -0.75 -8.83 -0.16
C ASP A 287 0.39 -9.83 -0.30
N ALA A 288 0.39 -10.83 0.57
CA ALA A 288 1.42 -11.87 0.60
C ALA A 288 1.46 -12.73 -0.69
N SER A 289 0.36 -12.77 -1.46
CA SER A 289 0.29 -13.54 -2.71
C SER A 289 1.00 -12.85 -3.87
N THR A 290 0.96 -11.53 -3.91
CA THR A 290 1.58 -10.71 -4.95
C THR A 290 2.84 -9.99 -4.48
N HIS A 291 3.12 -10.00 -3.18
CA HIS A 291 4.20 -9.24 -2.53
C HIS A 291 4.11 -7.72 -2.78
N HIS A 292 2.90 -7.19 -2.90
CA HIS A 292 2.64 -5.77 -3.11
C HIS A 292 1.97 -5.13 -1.89
N PHE A 293 2.24 -3.84 -1.69
CA PHE A 293 1.55 -3.00 -0.73
C PHE A 293 0.41 -2.27 -1.42
N GLN A 294 -0.79 -2.45 -0.89
CA GLN A 294 -2.00 -1.88 -1.43
C GLN A 294 -2.71 -1.01 -0.40
N VAL A 295 -3.33 0.06 -0.86
CA VAL A 295 -4.22 0.89 -0.07
C VAL A 295 -5.55 1.05 -0.78
N GLN A 296 -6.64 1.11 -0.03
CA GLN A 296 -7.95 1.43 -0.59
C GLN A 296 -8.15 2.95 -0.57
N LEU A 297 -8.44 3.53 -1.74
CA LEU A 297 -8.82 4.93 -1.93
C LEU A 297 -10.30 4.99 -2.30
N SER A 298 -11.10 5.63 -1.46
CA SER A 298 -12.56 5.70 -1.59
C SER A 298 -13.01 7.13 -1.84
N LEU A 299 -13.96 7.33 -2.78
CA LEU A 299 -14.58 8.61 -3.09
C LEU A 299 -16.10 8.47 -3.22
N PRO A 300 -16.89 9.49 -2.84
CA PRO A 300 -18.32 9.48 -3.05
C PRO A 300 -18.70 9.68 -4.53
N ILE A 301 -19.67 8.93 -5.01
CA ILE A 301 -20.30 9.15 -6.31
C ILE A 301 -21.52 10.04 -6.09
N LYS A 302 -21.62 11.11 -6.86
CA LYS A 302 -22.73 12.08 -6.76
C LYS A 302 -23.53 12.15 -8.07
N ASN A 303 -24.83 12.38 -7.93
CA ASN A 303 -25.68 12.70 -9.08
C ASN A 303 -25.50 14.17 -9.50
N ALA A 304 -26.17 14.58 -10.59
CA ALA A 304 -26.13 15.95 -11.08
C ALA A 304 -26.69 17.00 -10.08
N LYS A 305 -27.44 16.58 -9.06
CA LYS A 305 -27.93 17.46 -7.99
C LYS A 305 -26.97 17.55 -6.80
N GLY A 306 -25.88 16.80 -6.82
CA GLY A 306 -24.89 16.73 -5.72
C GLY A 306 -25.22 15.70 -4.65
N ASP A 307 -26.32 14.92 -4.78
CA ASP A 307 -26.66 13.89 -3.82
C ASP A 307 -25.71 12.68 -3.95
N HIS A 308 -25.30 12.12 -2.85
CA HIS A 308 -24.52 10.88 -2.81
C HIS A 308 -25.37 9.71 -3.30
N ILE A 309 -24.93 9.02 -4.33
CA ILE A 309 -25.62 7.87 -4.94
C ILE A 309 -24.87 6.55 -4.79
N GLY A 310 -23.66 6.58 -4.28
CA GLY A 310 -22.79 5.43 -4.07
C GLY A 310 -21.38 5.84 -3.69
N VAL A 311 -20.47 4.87 -3.69
CA VAL A 311 -19.04 5.06 -3.42
C VAL A 311 -18.25 4.30 -4.48
N ILE A 312 -17.14 4.88 -4.95
CA ILE A 312 -16.11 4.15 -5.69
C ILE A 312 -14.96 3.84 -4.74
N ASN A 313 -14.48 2.60 -4.77
CA ASN A 313 -13.28 2.16 -4.08
C ASN A 313 -12.25 1.71 -5.11
N LEU A 314 -11.01 2.15 -4.95
CA LEU A 314 -9.90 1.77 -5.81
C LEU A 314 -8.81 1.16 -4.95
N GLY A 315 -8.39 -0.06 -5.28
CA GLY A 315 -7.14 -0.61 -4.79
C GLY A 315 -5.98 0.07 -5.52
N VAL A 316 -5.04 0.61 -4.76
CA VAL A 316 -3.86 1.32 -5.30
C VAL A 316 -2.60 0.61 -4.85
N ASP A 317 -1.77 0.16 -5.80
CA ASP A 317 -0.41 -0.30 -5.54
C ASP A 317 0.43 0.92 -5.13
N VAL A 318 0.76 0.98 -3.85
CA VAL A 318 1.37 2.17 -3.25
C VAL A 318 2.76 2.44 -3.81
N GLU A 319 3.56 1.39 -3.98
CA GLU A 319 4.92 1.54 -4.48
C GLU A 319 4.94 2.05 -5.92
N LYS A 320 4.11 1.47 -6.79
CA LYS A 320 3.98 1.95 -8.18
C LYS A 320 3.45 3.38 -8.27
N ALA A 321 2.48 3.73 -7.42
CA ALA A 321 1.93 5.08 -7.40
C ALA A 321 2.99 6.12 -7.00
N LEU A 322 3.76 5.85 -5.95
CA LEU A 322 4.81 6.75 -5.47
C LEU A 322 6.01 6.83 -6.44
N HIS A 323 6.38 5.72 -7.09
CA HIS A 323 7.43 5.72 -8.11
C HIS A 323 7.04 6.47 -9.39
N SER A 324 5.78 6.39 -9.81
CA SER A 324 5.32 7.13 -10.99
C SER A 324 5.45 8.64 -10.83
N PHE A 325 5.26 9.14 -9.60
CA PHE A 325 5.45 10.55 -9.26
C PHE A 325 6.93 10.97 -9.38
N ASN A 326 7.85 10.15 -8.86
CA ASN A 326 9.28 10.44 -8.91
C ASN A 326 9.78 10.56 -10.37
N ASN A 327 9.26 9.74 -11.28
CA ASN A 327 9.63 9.79 -12.70
C ASN A 327 9.05 11.03 -13.43
N ASN A 328 7.90 11.53 -13.01
CA ASN A 328 7.29 12.73 -13.59
C ASN A 328 7.91 14.04 -13.06
N ALA A 329 8.56 13.99 -11.89
CA ALA A 329 9.27 15.15 -11.33
C ALA A 329 10.69 15.33 -11.91
N LEU A 330 11.18 14.35 -12.69
CA LEU A 330 12.51 14.35 -13.34
C LEU A 330 12.44 14.64 -14.85
N ASN A 331 11.25 14.82 -15.42
CA ASN A 331 10.98 15.26 -16.79
C ASN A 331 10.37 16.67 -16.79
#